data_d56a4419a71501d2d8e66da29c05370e
#
_entry.id   d56a4419a71501d2d8e66da29c05370e
#
_cell.length_a   1.000
_cell.length_b   1.000
_cell.length_c   1.000
_cell.angle_alpha   90.00
_cell.angle_beta   90.00
_cell.angle_gamma   90.00
#
_symmetry.space_group_name_H-M   'P 1'
#
loop_
_entity.id
_entity.type
_entity.pdbx_description
1 polymer ?
#
loop_
_entity_poly.entity_id
_entity_poly.type
_entity_poly.pdbx_seq_one_letter_code
_entity_poly.pdbx_strand_id
1 'polypeptide(L)'
;MHLPGYLKKQADESVHEYIFFVCLISLALFLPGSRFMQSFTQIILFVSWIADGNFRQKCIMLGQNRQAVFLMLVFPVFVAGMFWTYNALDRLWLSLVDKVPFLTLPLMAATIKPPNKARLHFILWVFVFSVSSTAATGLLLHTIRPEMELRELSPFISHLRYGIMLVMAIFLIIWLTHSSKASHKSKIFSYFVSGVLSVFMLLTGWLTALVSFVSVIGFLLLREAFRKHNTSARRALAGMAMVLSAGLAVWGLVVTARPVFYEPPLPHVQGNELTREGNAYWHDFQNLRRENGNPVYWFIAEDELREAWNQRSTFCFDGKDFRGIENLKSTIFRYMASRGLRKDREGLDALQDYELRAIENGVPNYLHLQWPQFLIRIHQSFWEIQEYRRTGDPEGFSLAQRIELWRAAWKAFSEKPLLGWGTGGVHTAVNFGLDSMESRWEMRDLKPHNQYLLYLITIGTIGFATVAVLIFMFITKSGAYRHLPFMLMMVILLSAMAGEDLLDFQEPTTFFLLFAVIFGILYEKSPIKEKGELS
;
A
#
# COMPACT_ATOMS: atom_id res chain seq x y z
N MET A 1 -31.79 1.47 22.59
CA MET A 1 -30.62 2.20 22.11
C MET A 1 -31.10 3.41 21.32
N HIS A 2 -31.08 4.63 21.88
CA HIS A 2 -31.51 5.83 21.16
C HIS A 2 -30.42 6.24 20.15
N LEU A 3 -30.71 6.08 18.86
CA LEU A 3 -29.83 6.60 17.82
C LEU A 3 -29.67 8.13 18.00
N PRO A 4 -28.44 8.66 17.92
CA PRO A 4 -28.20 10.10 17.95
C PRO A 4 -29.07 10.83 16.92
N GLY A 5 -29.63 11.99 17.28
CA GLY A 5 -30.60 12.71 16.45
C GLY A 5 -30.13 13.01 15.01
N TYR A 6 -28.79 13.15 14.80
CA TYR A 6 -28.22 13.34 13.46
C TYR A 6 -28.23 12.10 12.57
N LEU A 7 -28.45 10.89 13.12
CA LEU A 7 -28.61 9.65 12.35
C LEU A 7 -30.04 9.41 11.89
N LYS A 8 -31.02 10.03 12.53
CA LYS A 8 -32.42 9.90 12.12
C LYS A 8 -32.67 10.70 10.84
N LYS A 9 -33.62 10.22 10.02
CA LYS A 9 -34.14 10.99 8.90
C LYS A 9 -34.67 12.34 9.41
N GLN A 10 -34.22 13.46 8.79
CA GLN A 10 -34.69 14.80 9.14
C GLN A 10 -36.08 15.04 8.52
N ALA A 11 -36.89 15.92 9.14
CA ALA A 11 -38.28 16.17 8.69
C ALA A 11 -38.34 16.65 7.22
N ASP A 12 -37.36 17.49 6.82
CA ASP A 12 -37.29 18.08 5.47
C ASP A 12 -36.44 17.24 4.49
N GLU A 13 -36.03 16.05 4.88
CA GLU A 13 -35.14 15.19 4.08
C GLU A 13 -35.96 14.22 3.24
N SER A 14 -35.69 14.13 1.93
CA SER A 14 -36.27 13.11 1.09
C SER A 14 -35.77 11.71 1.47
N VAL A 15 -36.51 10.66 1.08
CA VAL A 15 -36.07 9.28 1.28
C VAL A 15 -34.73 9.02 0.56
N HIS A 16 -34.58 9.58 -0.64
CA HIS A 16 -33.38 9.40 -1.48
C HIS A 16 -32.16 10.13 -0.90
N GLU A 17 -32.32 11.30 -0.30
CA GLU A 17 -31.25 11.99 0.45
C GLU A 17 -30.80 11.19 1.67
N TYR A 18 -31.74 10.58 2.38
CA TYR A 18 -31.41 9.71 3.51
C TYR A 18 -30.70 8.42 3.06
N ILE A 19 -31.17 7.77 1.97
CA ILE A 19 -30.50 6.61 1.38
C ILE A 19 -29.07 6.99 0.95
N PHE A 20 -28.88 8.15 0.32
CA PHE A 20 -27.54 8.65 -0.05
C PHE A 20 -26.61 8.73 1.17
N PHE A 21 -27.07 9.31 2.26
CA PHE A 21 -26.30 9.40 3.51
C PHE A 21 -25.95 8.02 4.07
N VAL A 22 -26.92 7.08 4.12
CA VAL A 22 -26.72 5.71 4.58
C VAL A 22 -25.73 4.96 3.69
N CYS A 23 -25.81 5.15 2.38
CA CYS A 23 -24.86 4.56 1.42
C CYS A 23 -23.44 5.10 1.61
N LEU A 24 -23.26 6.39 1.90
CA LEU A 24 -21.92 6.92 2.23
C LEU A 24 -21.36 6.31 3.52
N ILE A 25 -22.21 6.06 4.53
CA ILE A 25 -21.81 5.32 5.75
C ILE A 25 -21.40 3.90 5.38
N SER A 26 -22.19 3.21 4.58
CA SER A 26 -21.90 1.84 4.12
C SER A 26 -20.59 1.78 3.33
N LEU A 27 -20.34 2.70 2.40
CA LEU A 27 -19.06 2.78 1.70
C LEU A 27 -17.90 2.98 2.66
N ALA A 28 -17.99 3.88 3.63
CA ALA A 28 -16.95 4.12 4.63
C ALA A 28 -16.69 2.90 5.52
N LEU A 29 -17.76 2.18 5.90
CA LEU A 29 -17.69 0.99 6.76
C LEU A 29 -17.05 -0.21 6.04
N PHE A 30 -17.43 -0.45 4.79
CA PHE A 30 -16.99 -1.64 4.05
C PHE A 30 -15.75 -1.39 3.18
N LEU A 31 -15.20 -0.16 3.20
CA LEU A 31 -14.04 0.20 2.40
C LEU A 31 -12.82 -0.70 2.66
N PRO A 32 -12.41 -0.98 3.93
CA PRO A 32 -11.30 -1.88 4.22
C PRO A 32 -11.72 -3.36 4.33
N GLY A 33 -13.01 -3.70 4.05
CA GLY A 33 -13.53 -5.01 4.40
C GLY A 33 -14.13 -5.82 3.25
N SER A 34 -14.84 -5.22 2.29
CA SER A 34 -15.60 -5.99 1.31
C SER A 34 -15.85 -5.24 -0.01
N ARG A 35 -15.26 -5.74 -1.09
CA ARG A 35 -15.54 -5.27 -2.46
C ARG A 35 -17.01 -5.47 -2.84
N PHE A 36 -17.55 -6.63 -2.49
CA PHE A 36 -18.94 -6.94 -2.78
C PHE A 36 -19.89 -5.89 -2.17
N MET A 37 -19.71 -5.57 -0.89
CA MET A 37 -20.53 -4.57 -0.21
C MET A 37 -20.34 -3.16 -0.77
N GLN A 38 -19.13 -2.81 -1.23
CA GLN A 38 -18.89 -1.53 -1.92
C GLN A 38 -19.67 -1.46 -3.24
N SER A 39 -19.60 -2.50 -4.09
CA SER A 39 -20.36 -2.58 -5.35
C SER A 39 -21.85 -2.55 -5.10
N PHE A 40 -22.34 -3.37 -4.18
CA PHE A 40 -23.75 -3.45 -3.82
C PHE A 40 -24.28 -2.10 -3.34
N THR A 41 -23.54 -1.41 -2.48
CA THR A 41 -23.89 -0.06 -2.00
C THR A 41 -23.94 0.96 -3.15
N GLN A 42 -22.99 0.91 -4.09
CA GLN A 42 -22.99 1.81 -5.25
C GLN A 42 -24.19 1.52 -6.17
N ILE A 43 -24.57 0.26 -6.34
CA ILE A 43 -25.78 -0.12 -7.12
C ILE A 43 -27.04 0.42 -6.44
N ILE A 44 -27.22 0.20 -5.11
CA ILE A 44 -28.36 0.74 -4.35
C ILE A 44 -28.44 2.26 -4.51
N LEU A 45 -27.29 2.92 -4.37
CA LEU A 45 -27.19 4.37 -4.50
C LEU A 45 -27.62 4.83 -5.89
N PHE A 46 -27.16 4.16 -6.95
CA PHE A 46 -27.51 4.50 -8.33
C PHE A 46 -28.98 4.23 -8.64
N VAL A 47 -29.51 3.09 -8.19
CA VAL A 47 -30.96 2.76 -8.34
C VAL A 47 -31.82 3.77 -7.59
N SER A 48 -31.47 4.13 -6.34
CA SER A 48 -32.18 5.16 -5.59
C SER A 48 -32.13 6.52 -6.29
N TRP A 49 -30.98 6.88 -6.88
CA TRP A 49 -30.82 8.13 -7.64
C TRP A 49 -31.71 8.18 -8.89
N ILE A 50 -31.87 7.05 -9.61
CA ILE A 50 -32.78 6.95 -10.76
C ILE A 50 -34.22 7.03 -10.29
N ALA A 51 -34.60 6.30 -9.24
CA ALA A 51 -35.96 6.22 -8.70
C ALA A 51 -36.48 7.56 -8.17
N ASP A 52 -35.59 8.44 -7.69
CA ASP A 52 -35.92 9.80 -7.30
C ASP A 52 -36.47 10.65 -8.48
N GLY A 53 -36.12 10.29 -9.71
CA GLY A 53 -36.54 11.04 -10.90
C GLY A 53 -35.98 12.44 -10.94
N ASN A 54 -36.85 13.44 -11.09
CA ASN A 54 -36.47 14.89 -11.03
C ASN A 54 -35.25 15.29 -11.88
N PHE A 55 -35.03 14.62 -13.02
CA PHE A 55 -33.81 14.77 -13.84
C PHE A 55 -33.55 16.22 -14.28
N ARG A 56 -34.63 17.01 -14.54
CA ARG A 56 -34.46 18.44 -14.88
C ARG A 56 -33.78 19.21 -13.75
N GLN A 57 -34.20 18.98 -12.51
CA GLN A 57 -33.59 19.62 -11.34
C GLN A 57 -32.16 19.13 -11.14
N LYS A 58 -31.90 17.84 -11.31
CA LYS A 58 -30.55 17.24 -11.24
C LYS A 58 -29.61 17.86 -12.27
N CYS A 59 -30.05 18.09 -13.50
CA CYS A 59 -29.26 18.80 -14.51
C CYS A 59 -28.90 20.22 -14.08
N ILE A 60 -29.86 20.96 -13.48
CA ILE A 60 -29.61 22.31 -12.96
C ILE A 60 -28.56 22.27 -11.82
N MET A 61 -28.74 21.32 -10.87
CA MET A 61 -27.79 21.13 -9.76
C MET A 61 -26.38 20.75 -10.25
N LEU A 62 -26.29 19.87 -11.25
CA LEU A 62 -25.02 19.51 -11.87
C LEU A 62 -24.35 20.72 -12.54
N GLY A 63 -25.11 21.57 -13.23
CA GLY A 63 -24.62 22.82 -13.81
C GLY A 63 -24.07 23.81 -12.79
N GLN A 64 -24.59 23.79 -11.55
CA GLN A 64 -24.08 24.57 -10.41
C GLN A 64 -22.85 23.92 -9.75
N ASN A 65 -22.64 22.61 -9.98
CA ASN A 65 -21.56 21.80 -9.43
C ASN A 65 -20.53 21.41 -10.51
N ARG A 66 -20.11 22.39 -11.33
CA ARG A 66 -19.21 22.13 -12.48
C ARG A 66 -17.92 21.41 -12.09
N GLN A 67 -17.45 21.54 -10.85
CA GLN A 67 -16.27 20.82 -10.36
C GLN A 67 -16.46 19.29 -10.41
N ALA A 68 -17.67 18.77 -10.16
CA ALA A 68 -17.94 17.35 -10.24
C ALA A 68 -17.76 16.80 -11.67
N VAL A 69 -18.07 17.62 -12.68
CA VAL A 69 -17.93 17.24 -14.10
C VAL A 69 -16.47 16.89 -14.44
N PHE A 70 -15.49 17.58 -13.85
CA PHE A 70 -14.08 17.25 -14.10
C PHE A 70 -13.73 15.83 -13.65
N LEU A 71 -14.25 15.34 -12.51
CA LEU A 71 -14.08 13.96 -12.10
C LEU A 71 -14.84 12.99 -13.02
N MET A 72 -16.05 13.35 -13.43
CA MET A 72 -16.86 12.54 -14.34
C MET A 72 -16.19 12.34 -15.69
N LEU A 73 -15.50 13.38 -16.19
CA LEU A 73 -14.78 13.33 -17.47
C LEU A 73 -13.56 12.42 -17.47
N VAL A 74 -13.09 11.95 -16.32
CA VAL A 74 -12.02 10.92 -16.24
C VAL A 74 -12.50 9.61 -16.87
N PHE A 75 -13.74 9.18 -16.64
CA PHE A 75 -14.28 7.96 -17.22
C PHE A 75 -14.30 7.94 -18.76
N PRO A 76 -14.81 8.97 -19.47
CA PRO A 76 -14.74 9.06 -20.93
C PRO A 76 -13.33 8.97 -21.53
N VAL A 77 -12.28 9.39 -20.80
CA VAL A 77 -10.89 9.25 -21.28
C VAL A 77 -10.54 7.76 -21.45
N PHE A 78 -10.93 6.93 -20.48
CA PHE A 78 -10.73 5.47 -20.58
C PHE A 78 -11.66 4.82 -21.60
N VAL A 79 -12.89 5.31 -21.76
CA VAL A 79 -13.79 4.86 -22.82
C VAL A 79 -13.20 5.17 -24.19
N ALA A 80 -12.62 6.36 -24.39
CA ALA A 80 -11.94 6.69 -25.63
C ALA A 80 -10.79 5.71 -25.95
N GLY A 81 -10.04 5.26 -24.93
CA GLY A 81 -8.97 4.26 -25.07
C GLY A 81 -9.43 2.91 -25.64
N MET A 82 -10.74 2.61 -25.60
CA MET A 82 -11.29 1.39 -26.21
C MET A 82 -11.09 1.35 -27.73
N PHE A 83 -11.18 2.50 -28.41
CA PHE A 83 -11.23 2.56 -29.87
C PHE A 83 -9.91 2.15 -30.55
N TRP A 84 -8.81 2.11 -29.82
CA TRP A 84 -7.51 1.63 -30.31
C TRP A 84 -6.93 0.46 -29.52
N THR A 85 -7.76 -0.15 -28.64
CA THR A 85 -7.37 -1.39 -27.95
C THR A 85 -7.36 -2.55 -28.94
N TYR A 86 -6.22 -3.23 -29.04
CA TYR A 86 -6.03 -4.35 -29.94
C TYR A 86 -5.95 -5.68 -29.16
N ASN A 87 -6.67 -6.71 -29.64
CA ASN A 87 -6.65 -8.09 -29.11
C ASN A 87 -6.94 -8.28 -27.59
N ALA A 88 -7.76 -7.42 -26.99
CA ALA A 88 -8.00 -7.49 -25.53
C ALA A 88 -9.46 -7.19 -25.15
N LEU A 89 -10.42 -7.56 -25.99
CA LEU A 89 -11.84 -7.28 -25.77
C LEU A 89 -12.37 -7.89 -24.47
N ASP A 90 -11.91 -9.09 -24.11
CA ASP A 90 -12.34 -9.79 -22.90
C ASP A 90 -11.93 -9.05 -21.59
N ARG A 91 -10.77 -8.37 -21.62
CA ARG A 91 -10.22 -7.62 -20.48
C ARG A 91 -10.68 -6.16 -20.44
N LEU A 92 -11.16 -5.67 -21.57
CA LEU A 92 -11.61 -4.29 -21.73
C LEU A 92 -12.73 -3.93 -20.75
N TRP A 93 -13.74 -4.80 -20.67
CA TRP A 93 -14.88 -4.61 -19.77
C TRP A 93 -14.43 -4.53 -18.30
N LEU A 94 -13.57 -5.44 -17.87
CA LEU A 94 -13.03 -5.44 -16.50
C LEU A 94 -12.28 -4.15 -16.18
N SER A 95 -11.45 -3.67 -17.11
CA SER A 95 -10.70 -2.42 -16.94
C SER A 95 -11.61 -1.18 -16.84
N LEU A 96 -12.78 -1.19 -17.49
CA LEU A 96 -13.73 -0.08 -17.44
C LEU A 96 -14.60 -0.10 -16.20
N VAL A 97 -15.02 -1.26 -15.72
CA VAL A 97 -15.88 -1.40 -14.54
C VAL A 97 -15.26 -0.70 -13.31
N ASP A 98 -13.96 -0.85 -13.11
CA ASP A 98 -13.24 -0.19 -12.01
C ASP A 98 -13.20 1.34 -12.15
N LYS A 99 -13.50 1.90 -13.32
CA LYS A 99 -13.56 3.36 -13.58
C LYS A 99 -14.97 3.94 -13.49
N VAL A 100 -16.02 3.10 -13.53
CA VAL A 100 -17.44 3.55 -13.42
C VAL A 100 -17.67 4.45 -12.20
N PRO A 101 -17.09 4.21 -11.02
CA PRO A 101 -17.24 5.09 -9.86
C PRO A 101 -16.85 6.55 -10.11
N PHE A 102 -15.90 6.83 -11.02
CA PHE A 102 -15.54 8.20 -11.41
C PHE A 102 -16.71 8.96 -12.05
N LEU A 103 -17.58 8.25 -12.75
CA LEU A 103 -18.79 8.84 -13.33
C LEU A 103 -19.93 8.93 -12.30
N THR A 104 -20.22 7.82 -11.61
CA THR A 104 -21.45 7.67 -10.82
C THR A 104 -21.41 8.42 -9.49
N LEU A 105 -20.34 8.29 -8.69
CA LEU A 105 -20.27 8.90 -7.37
C LEU A 105 -20.28 10.44 -7.42
N PRO A 106 -19.49 11.12 -8.28
CA PRO A 106 -19.54 12.57 -8.40
C PRO A 106 -20.89 13.07 -8.96
N LEU A 107 -21.49 12.33 -9.92
CA LEU A 107 -22.80 12.67 -10.47
C LEU A 107 -23.88 12.69 -9.38
N MET A 108 -23.97 11.62 -8.60
CA MET A 108 -24.97 11.50 -7.53
C MET A 108 -24.72 12.53 -6.43
N ALA A 109 -23.48 12.72 -6.00
CA ALA A 109 -23.14 13.70 -4.98
C ALA A 109 -23.38 15.16 -5.41
N ALA A 110 -23.21 15.45 -6.71
CA ALA A 110 -23.42 16.79 -7.24
C ALA A 110 -24.90 17.16 -7.40
N THR A 111 -25.78 16.17 -7.45
CA THR A 111 -27.21 16.31 -7.80
C THR A 111 -28.16 16.01 -6.63
N ILE A 112 -27.61 15.85 -5.43
CA ILE A 112 -28.38 15.65 -4.20
C ILE A 112 -28.09 16.74 -3.18
N LYS A 113 -29.03 17.00 -2.26
CA LYS A 113 -28.79 17.95 -1.17
C LYS A 113 -27.72 17.39 -0.22
N PRO A 114 -26.66 18.17 0.09
CA PRO A 114 -25.56 17.68 0.90
C PRO A 114 -25.99 17.41 2.35
N PRO A 115 -25.54 16.30 2.96
CA PRO A 115 -25.69 16.08 4.39
C PRO A 115 -25.02 17.20 5.19
N ASN A 116 -25.50 17.47 6.40
CA ASN A 116 -24.87 18.47 7.26
C ASN A 116 -23.44 18.05 7.70
N LYS A 117 -22.63 19.00 8.16
CA LYS A 117 -21.23 18.76 8.54
C LYS A 117 -21.06 17.69 9.63
N ALA A 118 -22.01 17.60 10.55
CA ALA A 118 -21.98 16.58 11.62
C ALA A 118 -22.11 15.15 11.02
N ARG A 119 -22.99 14.97 10.03
CA ARG A 119 -23.13 13.71 9.30
C ARG A 119 -21.86 13.37 8.48
N LEU A 120 -21.26 14.35 7.83
CA LEU A 120 -20.00 14.12 7.10
C LEU A 120 -18.86 13.72 8.05
N HIS A 121 -18.73 14.37 9.20
CA HIS A 121 -17.77 13.96 10.25
C HIS A 121 -18.08 12.55 10.77
N PHE A 122 -19.36 12.20 10.93
CA PHE A 122 -19.75 10.84 11.34
C PHE A 122 -19.31 9.78 10.31
N ILE A 123 -19.49 10.02 9.00
CA ILE A 123 -19.00 9.12 7.95
C ILE A 123 -17.48 8.91 8.08
N LEU A 124 -16.71 9.98 8.32
CA LEU A 124 -15.26 9.87 8.52
C LEU A 124 -14.89 9.10 9.79
N TRP A 125 -15.68 9.23 10.87
CA TRP A 125 -15.49 8.41 12.08
C TRP A 125 -15.81 6.93 11.83
N VAL A 126 -16.82 6.62 11.01
CA VAL A 126 -17.13 5.25 10.60
C VAL A 126 -15.98 4.65 9.80
N PHE A 127 -15.37 5.42 8.90
CA PHE A 127 -14.15 4.98 8.19
C PHE A 127 -13.02 4.64 9.16
N VAL A 128 -12.73 5.54 10.11
CA VAL A 128 -11.69 5.30 11.14
C VAL A 128 -12.00 4.05 11.95
N PHE A 129 -13.25 3.90 12.40
CA PHE A 129 -13.70 2.73 13.15
C PHE A 129 -13.50 1.44 12.35
N SER A 130 -13.89 1.42 11.09
CA SER A 130 -13.75 0.26 10.20
C SER A 130 -12.29 -0.14 10.01
N VAL A 131 -11.40 0.82 9.73
CA VAL A 131 -9.96 0.57 9.61
C VAL A 131 -9.38 0.02 10.92
N SER A 132 -9.74 0.63 12.08
CA SER A 132 -9.27 0.18 13.39
C SER A 132 -9.77 -1.23 13.73
N SER A 133 -11.01 -1.54 13.39
CA SER A 133 -11.60 -2.88 13.59
C SER A 133 -10.90 -3.93 12.72
N THR A 134 -10.55 -3.61 11.48
CA THR A 134 -9.78 -4.51 10.60
C THR A 134 -8.40 -4.80 11.19
N ALA A 135 -7.69 -3.79 11.74
CA ALA A 135 -6.41 -3.99 12.42
C ALA A 135 -6.56 -4.92 13.64
N ALA A 136 -7.59 -4.66 14.46
CA ALA A 136 -7.87 -5.49 15.63
C ALA A 136 -8.19 -6.94 15.25
N THR A 137 -8.97 -7.16 14.19
CA THR A 137 -9.27 -8.49 13.66
C THR A 137 -7.99 -9.20 13.17
N GLY A 138 -7.11 -8.51 12.44
CA GLY A 138 -5.83 -9.06 12.00
C GLY A 138 -4.95 -9.51 13.18
N LEU A 139 -4.82 -8.68 14.22
CA LEU A 139 -4.09 -9.03 15.44
C LEU A 139 -4.71 -10.23 16.17
N LEU A 140 -6.04 -10.27 16.30
CA LEU A 140 -6.74 -11.39 16.93
C LEU A 140 -6.51 -12.69 16.15
N LEU A 141 -6.60 -12.65 14.81
CA LEU A 141 -6.33 -13.82 13.97
C LEU A 141 -4.88 -14.31 14.12
N HIS A 142 -3.92 -13.40 14.21
CA HIS A 142 -2.51 -13.76 14.43
C HIS A 142 -2.26 -14.42 15.80
N THR A 143 -3.01 -14.02 16.85
CA THR A 143 -2.91 -14.71 18.15
C THR A 143 -3.47 -16.14 18.12
N ILE A 144 -4.46 -16.39 17.23
CA ILE A 144 -5.08 -17.71 17.06
C ILE A 144 -4.26 -18.58 16.10
N ARG A 145 -3.61 -17.95 15.11
CA ARG A 145 -2.79 -18.59 14.06
C ARG A 145 -1.42 -17.91 14.00
N PRO A 146 -0.49 -18.28 14.89
CA PRO A 146 0.84 -17.66 14.96
C PRO A 146 1.69 -17.90 13.69
N GLU A 147 1.37 -18.91 12.90
CA GLU A 147 2.00 -19.23 11.61
C GLU A 147 1.66 -18.21 10.51
N MET A 148 0.63 -17.37 10.71
CA MET A 148 0.17 -16.39 9.75
C MET A 148 1.23 -15.31 9.50
N GLU A 149 1.52 -15.05 8.23
CA GLU A 149 2.47 -13.99 7.87
C GLU A 149 1.96 -12.59 8.24
N LEU A 150 2.90 -11.69 8.58
CA LEU A 150 2.57 -10.28 8.89
C LEU A 150 1.87 -9.56 7.72
N ARG A 151 2.04 -10.04 6.48
CA ARG A 151 1.29 -9.55 5.31
C ARG A 151 -0.20 -9.86 5.38
N GLU A 152 -0.57 -10.95 6.01
CA GLU A 152 -1.94 -11.46 6.09
C GLU A 152 -2.73 -10.82 7.23
N LEU A 153 -2.11 -9.94 8.05
CA LEU A 153 -2.80 -9.17 9.09
C LEU A 153 -3.85 -8.19 8.55
N SER A 154 -3.99 -8.11 7.23
CA SER A 154 -5.13 -7.49 6.53
C SER A 154 -6.01 -8.59 5.91
N PRO A 155 -6.95 -9.19 6.69
CA PRO A 155 -7.62 -10.44 6.30
C PRO A 155 -8.67 -10.27 5.19
N PHE A 156 -9.12 -9.05 4.92
CA PHE A 156 -10.24 -8.81 4.00
C PHE A 156 -9.83 -8.26 2.65
N ILE A 157 -8.75 -7.47 2.60
CA ILE A 157 -8.21 -6.87 1.38
C ILE A 157 -6.68 -6.94 1.41
N SER A 158 -6.03 -6.73 0.25
CA SER A 158 -4.56 -6.69 0.18
C SER A 158 -3.96 -5.68 1.16
N HIS A 159 -2.91 -6.09 1.88
CA HIS A 159 -2.17 -5.24 2.82
C HIS A 159 -1.66 -3.92 2.19
N LEU A 160 -1.41 -3.90 0.89
CA LEU A 160 -1.00 -2.70 0.15
C LEU A 160 -2.11 -1.65 0.13
N ARG A 161 -3.34 -2.08 -0.17
CA ARG A 161 -4.53 -1.21 -0.22
C ARG A 161 -5.02 -0.83 1.16
N TYR A 162 -4.98 -1.78 2.10
CA TYR A 162 -5.32 -1.50 3.49
C TYR A 162 -4.32 -0.52 4.11
N GLY A 163 -3.03 -0.65 3.81
CA GLY A 163 -1.96 0.20 4.33
C GLY A 163 -2.18 1.69 4.08
N ILE A 164 -2.65 2.09 2.89
CA ILE A 164 -2.96 3.50 2.59
C ILE A 164 -4.15 4.01 3.42
N MET A 165 -5.15 3.17 3.66
CA MET A 165 -6.31 3.51 4.50
C MET A 165 -5.91 3.60 5.97
N LEU A 166 -5.01 2.74 6.43
CA LEU A 166 -4.43 2.76 7.77
C LEU A 166 -3.68 4.08 8.04
N VAL A 167 -2.81 4.49 7.11
CA VAL A 167 -2.10 5.78 7.21
C VAL A 167 -3.10 6.94 7.25
N MET A 168 -4.12 6.91 6.41
CA MET A 168 -5.16 7.94 6.43
C MET A 168 -5.91 7.98 7.77
N ALA A 169 -6.28 6.83 8.35
CA ALA A 169 -6.99 6.76 9.62
C ALA A 169 -6.15 7.34 10.77
N ILE A 170 -4.83 7.05 10.84
CA ILE A 170 -3.91 7.59 11.83
C ILE A 170 -3.98 9.12 11.92
N PHE A 171 -3.92 9.81 10.80
CA PHE A 171 -3.95 11.28 10.77
C PHE A 171 -5.37 11.85 10.84
N LEU A 172 -6.34 11.13 10.30
CA LEU A 172 -7.75 11.56 10.29
C LEU A 172 -8.35 11.59 11.69
N ILE A 173 -8.00 10.63 12.57
CA ILE A 173 -8.40 10.63 13.98
C ILE A 173 -7.99 11.95 14.65
N ILE A 174 -6.73 12.34 14.47
CA ILE A 174 -6.18 13.57 15.05
C ILE A 174 -6.94 14.80 14.53
N TRP A 175 -7.14 14.86 13.21
CA TRP A 175 -7.86 15.96 12.58
C TRP A 175 -9.32 16.06 13.04
N LEU A 176 -10.06 14.96 13.06
CA LEU A 176 -11.46 14.90 13.51
C LEU A 176 -11.61 15.38 14.97
N THR A 177 -10.71 14.94 15.84
CA THR A 177 -10.71 15.30 17.25
C THR A 177 -10.42 16.79 17.48
N HIS A 178 -9.56 17.41 16.65
CA HIS A 178 -9.29 18.84 16.75
C HIS A 178 -10.38 19.70 16.08
N SER A 179 -11.04 19.17 15.05
CA SER A 179 -12.14 19.85 14.36
C SER A 179 -13.43 19.84 15.17
N SER A 180 -13.61 18.84 16.03
CA SER A 180 -14.66 18.82 17.03
C SER A 180 -14.18 19.53 18.30
N LYS A 181 -15.07 20.20 19.06
CA LYS A 181 -14.75 20.75 20.40
C LYS A 181 -14.62 19.60 21.42
N ALA A 182 -13.80 18.60 21.11
CA ALA A 182 -13.63 17.40 21.91
C ALA A 182 -13.02 17.70 23.28
N SER A 183 -13.45 16.97 24.31
CA SER A 183 -12.90 17.06 25.66
C SER A 183 -11.42 16.67 25.68
N HIS A 184 -10.69 17.08 26.72
CA HIS A 184 -9.29 16.70 26.90
C HIS A 184 -9.10 15.17 26.93
N LYS A 185 -10.01 14.44 27.60
CA LYS A 185 -10.01 12.97 27.65
C LYS A 185 -10.17 12.35 26.26
N SER A 186 -11.08 12.89 25.44
CA SER A 186 -11.26 12.41 24.04
C SER A 186 -10.01 12.65 23.17
N LYS A 187 -9.29 13.77 23.39
CA LYS A 187 -8.03 14.05 22.69
C LYS A 187 -6.95 13.04 23.07
N ILE A 188 -6.77 12.76 24.37
CA ILE A 188 -5.81 11.75 24.85
C ILE A 188 -6.13 10.38 24.25
N PHE A 189 -7.41 9.97 24.27
CA PHE A 189 -7.84 8.70 23.69
C PHE A 189 -7.56 8.64 22.18
N SER A 190 -7.80 9.72 21.44
CA SER A 190 -7.52 9.79 20.00
C SER A 190 -6.02 9.67 19.69
N TYR A 191 -5.17 10.32 20.47
CA TYR A 191 -3.71 10.16 20.34
C TYR A 191 -3.26 8.74 20.67
N PHE A 192 -3.85 8.12 21.69
CA PHE A 192 -3.57 6.73 22.04
C PHE A 192 -3.93 5.79 20.89
N VAL A 193 -5.15 5.89 20.32
CA VAL A 193 -5.57 5.04 19.19
C VAL A 193 -4.67 5.28 17.96
N SER A 194 -4.36 6.54 17.64
CA SER A 194 -3.44 6.87 16.55
C SER A 194 -2.04 6.25 16.77
N GLY A 195 -1.55 6.28 18.03
CA GLY A 195 -0.30 5.64 18.43
C GLY A 195 -0.33 4.11 18.25
N VAL A 196 -1.40 3.46 18.69
CA VAL A 196 -1.59 1.99 18.50
C VAL A 196 -1.60 1.61 17.02
N LEU A 197 -2.33 2.35 16.18
CA LEU A 197 -2.35 2.11 14.74
C LEU A 197 -0.98 2.34 14.10
N SER A 198 -0.21 3.34 14.58
CA SER A 198 1.16 3.59 14.10
C SER A 198 2.11 2.46 14.48
N VAL A 199 2.01 1.94 15.71
CA VAL A 199 2.78 0.77 16.16
C VAL A 199 2.41 -0.46 15.32
N PHE A 200 1.12 -0.71 15.10
CA PHE A 200 0.67 -1.80 14.21
C PHE A 200 1.30 -1.69 12.82
N MET A 201 1.29 -0.51 12.21
CA MET A 201 1.92 -0.26 10.91
C MET A 201 3.44 -0.55 10.92
N LEU A 202 4.15 -0.15 11.98
CA LEU A 202 5.59 -0.39 12.10
C LEU A 202 5.90 -1.88 12.31
N LEU A 203 5.05 -2.59 13.07
CA LEU A 203 5.18 -4.04 13.31
C LEU A 203 4.93 -4.86 12.05
N THR A 204 3.99 -4.45 11.20
CA THR A 204 3.71 -5.14 9.94
C THR A 204 4.78 -4.89 8.88
N GLY A 205 5.46 -3.75 8.92
CA GLY A 205 6.53 -3.37 7.99
C GLY A 205 6.07 -3.23 6.54
N TRP A 206 4.79 -2.94 6.26
CA TRP A 206 4.28 -2.76 4.91
C TRP A 206 4.88 -1.54 4.23
N LEU A 207 5.77 -1.76 3.26
CA LEU A 207 6.58 -0.70 2.64
C LEU A 207 5.73 0.43 2.04
N THR A 208 4.63 0.11 1.36
CA THR A 208 3.73 1.13 0.79
C THR A 208 3.12 2.03 1.86
N ALA A 209 2.73 1.46 3.01
CA ALA A 209 2.22 2.22 4.15
C ALA A 209 3.32 3.10 4.77
N LEU A 210 4.54 2.55 4.95
CA LEU A 210 5.68 3.28 5.48
C LEU A 210 6.09 4.46 4.60
N VAL A 211 6.17 4.26 3.29
CA VAL A 211 6.48 5.33 2.31
C VAL A 211 5.40 6.41 2.37
N SER A 212 4.12 6.02 2.40
CA SER A 212 3.00 6.97 2.50
C SER A 212 3.02 7.73 3.82
N PHE A 213 3.32 7.07 4.94
CA PHE A 213 3.41 7.70 6.26
C PHE A 213 4.54 8.73 6.32
N VAL A 214 5.74 8.38 5.84
CA VAL A 214 6.88 9.31 5.76
C VAL A 214 6.56 10.49 4.84
N SER A 215 5.90 10.25 3.70
CA SER A 215 5.47 11.30 2.77
C SER A 215 4.48 12.28 3.42
N VAL A 216 3.54 11.77 4.23
CA VAL A 216 2.59 12.61 4.98
C VAL A 216 3.32 13.44 6.05
N ILE A 217 4.23 12.83 6.81
CA ILE A 217 5.04 13.58 7.79
C ILE A 217 5.85 14.67 7.09
N GLY A 218 6.54 14.34 6.00
CA GLY A 218 7.28 15.31 5.20
C GLY A 218 6.39 16.47 4.72
N PHE A 219 5.21 16.15 4.19
CA PHE A 219 4.24 17.16 3.77
C PHE A 219 3.78 18.06 4.93
N LEU A 220 3.48 17.50 6.10
CA LEU A 220 3.06 18.29 7.28
C LEU A 220 4.18 19.19 7.79
N LEU A 221 5.42 18.72 7.81
CA LEU A 221 6.59 19.51 8.21
C LEU A 221 6.85 20.64 7.20
N LEU A 222 6.79 20.36 5.90
CA LEU A 222 6.88 21.39 4.85
C LEU A 222 5.78 22.43 5.00
N ARG A 223 4.54 21.98 5.15
CA ARG A 223 3.39 22.89 5.35
C ARG A 223 3.59 23.81 6.56
N GLU A 224 4.12 23.26 7.67
CA GLU A 224 4.36 24.05 8.87
C GLU A 224 5.55 25.01 8.69
N ALA A 225 6.61 24.59 8.01
CA ALA A 225 7.78 25.44 7.72
C ALA A 225 7.42 26.66 6.83
N PHE A 226 6.53 26.46 5.85
CA PHE A 226 6.14 27.52 4.90
C PHE A 226 4.86 28.30 5.29
N ARG A 227 4.27 28.02 6.44
CA ARG A 227 3.07 28.72 6.89
C ARG A 227 3.36 30.18 7.22
N LYS A 228 2.66 31.12 6.55
CA LYS A 228 2.94 32.57 6.62
C LYS A 228 2.87 33.17 8.04
N HIS A 229 2.00 32.64 8.91
CA HIS A 229 1.78 33.17 10.27
C HIS A 229 2.63 32.49 11.35
N ASN A 230 3.55 31.60 10.99
CA ASN A 230 4.41 30.93 11.97
C ASN A 230 5.54 31.84 12.44
N THR A 231 5.86 31.72 13.74
CA THR A 231 7.05 32.35 14.33
C THR A 231 8.33 31.75 13.72
N SER A 232 9.42 32.51 13.73
CA SER A 232 10.73 32.02 13.26
C SER A 232 11.14 30.74 14.00
N ALA A 233 10.86 30.65 15.30
CA ALA A 233 11.15 29.46 16.10
C ALA A 233 10.37 28.23 15.63
N ARG A 234 9.08 28.34 15.29
CA ARG A 234 8.28 27.21 14.76
C ARG A 234 8.79 26.76 13.39
N ARG A 235 9.17 27.70 12.51
CA ARG A 235 9.76 27.36 11.21
C ARG A 235 11.09 26.63 11.36
N ALA A 236 11.96 27.14 12.27
CA ALA A 236 13.23 26.48 12.58
C ALA A 236 13.03 25.09 13.15
N LEU A 237 12.06 24.91 14.06
CA LEU A 237 11.73 23.60 14.64
C LEU A 237 11.23 22.62 13.57
N ALA A 238 10.34 23.06 12.67
CA ALA A 238 9.85 22.24 11.56
C ALA A 238 10.99 21.87 10.58
N GLY A 239 11.88 22.82 10.26
CA GLY A 239 13.06 22.58 9.44
C GLY A 239 14.02 21.57 10.10
N MET A 240 14.29 21.73 11.40
CA MET A 240 15.12 20.79 12.17
C MET A 240 14.49 19.39 12.22
N ALA A 241 13.18 19.29 12.47
CA ALA A 241 12.46 18.00 12.45
C ALA A 241 12.54 17.33 11.07
N MET A 242 12.47 18.12 9.99
CA MET A 242 12.61 17.61 8.63
C MET A 242 14.02 17.07 8.36
N VAL A 243 15.05 17.79 8.78
CA VAL A 243 16.46 17.34 8.66
C VAL A 243 16.70 16.07 9.48
N LEU A 244 16.18 16.01 10.71
CA LEU A 244 16.28 14.82 11.56
C LEU A 244 15.54 13.63 10.96
N SER A 245 14.32 13.82 10.43
CA SER A 245 13.55 12.76 9.78
C SER A 245 14.26 12.23 8.53
N ALA A 246 14.81 13.12 7.71
CA ALA A 246 15.61 12.75 6.54
C ALA A 246 16.89 12.01 6.95
N GLY A 247 17.58 12.50 7.99
CA GLY A 247 18.78 11.84 8.54
C GLY A 247 18.49 10.43 9.04
N LEU A 248 17.38 10.24 9.77
CA LEU A 248 16.94 8.91 10.24
C LEU A 248 16.58 7.97 9.07
N ALA A 249 15.92 8.50 8.04
CA ALA A 249 15.60 7.70 6.85
C ALA A 249 16.88 7.26 6.12
N VAL A 250 17.82 8.18 5.88
CA VAL A 250 19.14 7.89 5.27
C VAL A 250 19.92 6.89 6.13
N TRP A 251 19.95 7.09 7.44
CA TRP A 251 20.59 6.16 8.37
C TRP A 251 20.00 4.75 8.25
N GLY A 252 18.66 4.62 8.26
CA GLY A 252 18.00 3.33 8.09
C GLY A 252 18.34 2.65 6.77
N LEU A 253 18.36 3.42 5.66
CA LEU A 253 18.79 2.91 4.36
C LEU A 253 20.26 2.44 4.37
N VAL A 254 21.17 3.22 4.95
CA VAL A 254 22.61 2.86 5.01
C VAL A 254 22.83 1.63 5.87
N VAL A 255 22.21 1.56 7.06
CA VAL A 255 22.37 0.42 7.98
C VAL A 255 21.87 -0.88 7.35
N THR A 256 20.76 -0.82 6.61
CA THR A 256 20.19 -2.01 5.96
C THR A 256 20.85 -2.36 4.64
N ALA A 257 21.35 -1.39 3.88
CA ALA A 257 22.05 -1.62 2.62
C ALA A 257 23.48 -2.17 2.84
N ARG A 258 24.19 -1.66 3.86
CA ARG A 258 25.61 -2.00 4.10
C ARG A 258 25.88 -3.51 4.16
N PRO A 259 25.15 -4.33 4.92
CA PRO A 259 25.40 -5.78 4.97
C PRO A 259 25.21 -6.46 3.62
N VAL A 260 24.28 -5.98 2.79
CA VAL A 260 23.98 -6.54 1.47
C VAL A 260 25.06 -6.23 0.45
N PHE A 261 25.50 -4.97 0.39
CA PHE A 261 26.47 -4.50 -0.61
C PHE A 261 27.93 -4.58 -0.14
N TYR A 262 28.16 -5.04 1.09
CA TYR A 262 29.50 -5.32 1.57
C TYR A 262 30.00 -6.63 0.97
N GLU A 263 30.96 -6.54 0.07
CA GLU A 263 31.57 -7.69 -0.63
C GLU A 263 33.06 -7.80 -0.26
N PRO A 264 33.39 -8.41 0.89
CA PRO A 264 34.78 -8.67 1.24
C PRO A 264 35.38 -9.66 0.25
N PRO A 265 36.72 -9.71 0.14
CA PRO A 265 37.43 -10.77 -0.60
C PRO A 265 36.90 -12.14 -0.21
N LEU A 266 36.73 -13.02 -1.20
CA LEU A 266 36.29 -14.39 -0.92
C LEU A 266 37.34 -15.11 -0.04
N PRO A 267 36.88 -15.97 0.90
CA PRO A 267 37.76 -16.78 1.69
C PRO A 267 38.70 -17.61 0.79
N HIS A 268 39.95 -17.75 1.18
CA HIS A 268 40.84 -18.66 0.48
C HIS A 268 40.43 -20.10 0.81
N VAL A 269 40.13 -20.90 -0.21
CA VAL A 269 39.78 -22.31 -0.07
C VAL A 269 41.04 -23.14 -0.32
N GLN A 270 41.51 -23.84 0.70
CA GLN A 270 42.55 -24.86 0.54
C GLN A 270 41.85 -26.16 0.12
N GLY A 271 42.31 -26.77 -0.99
CA GLY A 271 41.59 -27.84 -1.69
C GLY A 271 41.30 -29.15 -0.89
N ASN A 272 41.86 -29.30 0.32
CA ASN A 272 41.71 -30.49 1.17
C ASN A 272 41.28 -30.13 2.61
N GLU A 273 40.54 -29.04 2.81
CA GLU A 273 40.03 -28.70 4.14
C GLU A 273 38.98 -29.74 4.57
N LEU A 274 39.17 -30.30 5.77
CA LEU A 274 38.23 -31.22 6.40
C LEU A 274 37.53 -30.54 7.58
N THR A 275 36.34 -31.05 7.90
CA THR A 275 35.65 -30.72 9.15
C THR A 275 36.40 -31.28 10.35
N ARG A 276 35.97 -30.91 11.54
CA ARG A 276 36.52 -31.47 12.78
C ARG A 276 36.25 -33.00 12.90
N GLU A 277 35.19 -33.50 12.26
CA GLU A 277 34.86 -34.93 12.18
C GLU A 277 35.58 -35.66 11.04
N GLY A 278 36.37 -34.96 10.21
CA GLY A 278 37.14 -35.52 9.10
C GLY A 278 36.41 -35.59 7.77
N ASN A 279 35.22 -34.95 7.64
CA ASN A 279 34.45 -34.91 6.41
C ASN A 279 34.98 -33.79 5.48
N ALA A 280 34.99 -34.05 4.16
CA ALA A 280 35.40 -33.03 3.17
C ALA A 280 34.30 -31.98 2.98
N TYR A 281 34.73 -30.71 2.85
CA TYR A 281 33.80 -29.63 2.46
C TYR A 281 33.53 -29.67 0.96
N TRP A 282 32.26 -29.47 0.63
CA TRP A 282 31.80 -29.16 -0.72
C TRP A 282 31.63 -27.65 -0.90
N HIS A 283 31.86 -27.16 -2.14
CA HIS A 283 31.78 -25.75 -2.51
C HIS A 283 31.10 -25.62 -3.87
N ASP A 284 30.03 -24.82 -3.93
CA ASP A 284 29.47 -24.36 -5.19
C ASP A 284 30.08 -23.00 -5.59
N PHE A 285 31.18 -23.06 -6.34
CA PHE A 285 31.86 -21.84 -6.80
C PHE A 285 31.10 -21.08 -7.88
N GLN A 286 30.08 -21.68 -8.50
CA GLN A 286 29.25 -21.01 -9.50
C GLN A 286 28.15 -20.17 -8.83
N ASN A 287 27.74 -20.56 -7.65
CA ASN A 287 26.71 -19.84 -6.89
C ASN A 287 27.37 -18.77 -5.99
N LEU A 288 27.34 -17.54 -6.47
CA LEU A 288 27.95 -16.40 -5.79
C LEU A 288 27.05 -15.76 -4.73
N ARG A 289 25.93 -16.38 -4.33
CA ARG A 289 25.03 -15.86 -3.30
C ARG A 289 25.75 -15.62 -1.99
N ARG A 290 25.54 -14.44 -1.39
CA ARG A 290 26.15 -14.05 -0.13
C ARG A 290 25.10 -13.58 0.88
N GLU A 291 25.39 -13.78 2.16
CA GLU A 291 24.69 -13.17 3.29
C GLU A 291 25.72 -12.41 4.13
N ASN A 292 25.50 -11.11 4.33
CA ASN A 292 26.42 -10.23 5.05
C ASN A 292 27.89 -10.33 4.58
N GLY A 293 28.08 -10.52 3.26
CA GLY A 293 29.41 -10.67 2.63
C GLY A 293 29.93 -12.11 2.57
N ASN A 294 29.40 -13.06 3.33
CA ASN A 294 29.86 -14.45 3.37
C ASN A 294 29.16 -15.32 2.32
N PRO A 295 29.88 -16.22 1.62
CA PRO A 295 29.27 -17.11 0.62
C PRO A 295 28.33 -18.12 1.27
N VAL A 296 27.11 -18.25 0.68
CA VAL A 296 26.10 -19.16 1.21
C VAL A 296 26.43 -20.61 0.92
N TYR A 297 26.91 -20.91 -0.27
CA TYR A 297 27.10 -22.30 -0.76
C TYR A 297 28.55 -22.75 -0.75
N TRP A 298 29.36 -22.18 0.17
CA TRP A 298 30.74 -22.63 0.39
C TRP A 298 30.92 -23.23 1.79
N PHE A 299 31.90 -24.10 1.95
CA PHE A 299 32.22 -24.82 3.19
C PHE A 299 31.03 -25.60 3.75
N ILE A 300 30.51 -26.52 2.95
CA ILE A 300 29.33 -27.34 3.28
C ILE A 300 29.76 -28.81 3.51
N ALA A 301 29.51 -29.33 4.70
CA ALA A 301 29.53 -30.76 5.03
C ALA A 301 28.07 -31.18 5.29
N GLU A 302 27.33 -31.43 4.21
CA GLU A 302 25.85 -31.49 4.26
C GLU A 302 25.35 -32.64 5.15
N ASP A 303 25.94 -33.84 5.04
CA ASP A 303 25.47 -35.00 5.80
C ASP A 303 25.74 -34.84 7.30
N GLU A 304 26.92 -34.32 7.67
CA GLU A 304 27.27 -33.96 9.03
C GLU A 304 26.30 -32.90 9.61
N LEU A 305 26.06 -31.85 8.84
CA LEU A 305 25.14 -30.77 9.24
C LEU A 305 23.70 -31.30 9.38
N ARG A 306 23.24 -32.15 8.45
CA ARG A 306 21.91 -32.78 8.49
C ARG A 306 21.73 -33.61 9.76
N GLU A 307 22.72 -34.43 10.08
CA GLU A 307 22.68 -35.24 11.29
C GLU A 307 22.64 -34.39 12.55
N ALA A 308 23.53 -33.38 12.63
CA ALA A 308 23.58 -32.47 13.75
C ALA A 308 22.28 -31.66 13.92
N TRP A 309 21.69 -31.20 12.81
CA TRP A 309 20.41 -30.50 12.83
C TRP A 309 19.27 -31.38 13.37
N ASN A 310 19.12 -32.59 12.82
CA ASN A 310 18.05 -33.51 13.21
C ASN A 310 18.18 -34.00 14.66
N GLN A 311 19.35 -33.87 15.30
CA GLN A 311 19.55 -34.11 16.73
C GLN A 311 19.09 -32.95 17.61
N ARG A 312 19.09 -31.71 17.09
CA ARG A 312 18.78 -30.49 17.86
C ARG A 312 17.40 -29.91 17.56
N SER A 313 16.79 -30.25 16.42
CA SER A 313 15.50 -29.75 15.95
C SER A 313 14.52 -30.85 15.69
N THR A 314 13.23 -30.59 15.92
CA THR A 314 12.12 -31.47 15.54
C THR A 314 11.73 -31.30 14.06
N PHE A 315 12.20 -30.26 13.41
CA PHE A 315 11.97 -29.99 11.99
C PHE A 315 13.03 -30.70 11.14
N CYS A 316 12.58 -31.46 10.15
CA CYS A 316 13.48 -32.20 9.25
C CYS A 316 14.33 -31.21 8.43
N PHE A 317 15.64 -31.46 8.34
CA PHE A 317 16.60 -30.63 7.59
C PHE A 317 16.18 -30.37 6.14
N ASP A 318 15.66 -31.39 5.44
CA ASP A 318 15.21 -31.32 4.05
C ASP A 318 13.74 -30.90 3.94
N GLY A 319 13.10 -30.54 5.04
CA GLY A 319 11.70 -30.12 5.11
C GLY A 319 11.49 -28.63 4.88
N LYS A 320 10.35 -28.18 5.38
CA LYS A 320 9.96 -26.76 5.35
C LYS A 320 9.99 -26.15 6.75
N ASP A 321 10.00 -24.82 6.80
CA ASP A 321 9.89 -24.05 8.04
C ASP A 321 8.54 -24.29 8.74
N PHE A 322 8.39 -23.77 9.95
CA PHE A 322 7.14 -23.84 10.75
C PHE A 322 5.90 -23.40 9.98
N ARG A 323 6.03 -22.47 9.05
CA ARG A 323 4.92 -21.96 8.22
C ARG A 323 4.64 -22.83 6.99
N GLY A 324 5.48 -23.83 6.70
CA GLY A 324 5.37 -24.68 5.51
C GLY A 324 5.70 -23.97 4.19
N ILE A 325 6.38 -22.84 4.23
CA ILE A 325 6.66 -21.99 3.07
C ILE A 325 8.11 -22.17 2.60
N GLU A 326 9.07 -21.85 3.46
CA GLU A 326 10.49 -21.79 3.10
C GLU A 326 11.16 -23.17 3.22
N ASN A 327 12.09 -23.44 2.30
CA ASN A 327 12.94 -24.61 2.39
C ASN A 327 13.94 -24.45 3.55
N LEU A 328 13.86 -25.34 4.54
CA LEU A 328 14.62 -25.21 5.78
C LEU A 328 16.14 -25.33 5.55
N LYS A 329 16.59 -26.24 4.69
CA LYS A 329 18.00 -26.37 4.30
C LYS A 329 18.57 -25.05 3.76
N SER A 330 17.82 -24.40 2.87
CA SER A 330 18.23 -23.09 2.33
C SER A 330 18.31 -22.03 3.44
N THR A 331 17.35 -22.02 4.35
CA THR A 331 17.32 -21.09 5.49
C THR A 331 18.51 -21.31 6.43
N ILE A 332 18.85 -22.57 6.74
CA ILE A 332 20.02 -22.94 7.56
C ILE A 332 21.30 -22.41 6.91
N PHE A 333 21.51 -22.69 5.62
CA PHE A 333 22.73 -22.27 4.92
C PHE A 333 22.86 -20.74 4.89
N ARG A 334 21.79 -20.02 4.62
CA ARG A 334 21.74 -18.55 4.63
C ARG A 334 22.03 -18.00 6.01
N TYR A 335 21.38 -18.54 7.05
CA TYR A 335 21.55 -18.09 8.42
C TYR A 335 23.00 -18.29 8.90
N MET A 336 23.55 -19.49 8.70
CA MET A 336 24.94 -19.79 9.07
C MET A 336 25.93 -18.89 8.29
N ALA A 337 25.70 -18.67 7.00
CA ALA A 337 26.48 -17.72 6.21
C ALA A 337 26.38 -16.30 6.77
N SER A 338 25.16 -15.86 7.15
CA SER A 338 24.97 -14.52 7.72
C SER A 338 25.79 -14.30 9.01
N ARG A 339 26.05 -15.36 9.76
CA ARG A 339 26.90 -15.40 10.96
C ARG A 339 28.41 -15.61 10.65
N GLY A 340 28.78 -15.88 9.40
CA GLY A 340 30.14 -16.23 9.02
C GLY A 340 30.56 -17.64 9.45
N LEU A 341 29.60 -18.53 9.73
CA LEU A 341 29.84 -19.91 10.15
C LEU A 341 29.97 -20.85 8.95
N ARG A 342 30.79 -21.90 9.09
CA ARG A 342 30.82 -23.03 8.16
C ARG A 342 29.58 -23.88 8.34
N LYS A 343 29.18 -24.62 7.29
CA LYS A 343 27.93 -25.44 7.28
C LYS A 343 28.30 -26.89 7.64
N ASP A 344 28.69 -27.07 8.90
CA ASP A 344 29.09 -28.32 9.53
C ASP A 344 28.51 -28.40 10.95
N ARG A 345 28.84 -29.44 11.68
CA ARG A 345 28.40 -29.66 13.08
C ARG A 345 28.96 -28.53 13.98
N GLU A 346 30.23 -28.19 13.86
CA GLU A 346 30.85 -27.15 14.71
C GLU A 346 30.18 -25.80 14.53
N GLY A 347 29.90 -25.41 13.28
CA GLY A 347 29.16 -24.19 12.98
C GLY A 347 27.73 -24.21 13.51
N LEU A 348 27.04 -25.36 13.45
CA LEU A 348 25.71 -25.52 14.01
C LEU A 348 25.73 -25.45 15.55
N ASP A 349 26.70 -26.08 16.19
CA ASP A 349 26.83 -26.11 17.65
C ASP A 349 27.18 -24.72 18.23
N ALA A 350 27.75 -23.84 17.42
CA ALA A 350 27.96 -22.44 17.78
C ALA A 350 26.64 -21.62 17.84
N LEU A 351 25.53 -22.14 17.29
CA LEU A 351 24.23 -21.49 17.34
C LEU A 351 23.51 -21.75 18.67
N GLN A 352 22.90 -20.71 19.22
CA GLN A 352 22.08 -20.79 20.42
C GLN A 352 20.66 -21.31 20.09
N ASP A 353 19.93 -21.83 21.07
CA ASP A 353 18.58 -22.39 20.87
C ASP A 353 17.57 -21.38 20.32
N TYR A 354 17.69 -20.08 20.66
CA TYR A 354 16.84 -19.04 20.09
C TYR A 354 17.12 -18.82 18.60
N GLU A 355 18.36 -19.01 18.14
CA GLU A 355 18.76 -18.94 16.74
C GLU A 355 18.22 -20.12 15.94
N LEU A 356 18.26 -21.35 16.51
CA LEU A 356 17.64 -22.53 15.92
C LEU A 356 16.13 -22.32 15.74
N ARG A 357 15.43 -21.84 16.79
CA ARG A 357 14.01 -21.51 16.68
C ARG A 357 13.72 -20.42 15.63
N ALA A 358 14.61 -19.45 15.46
CA ALA A 358 14.47 -18.46 14.41
C ALA A 358 14.58 -19.08 13.01
N ILE A 359 15.53 -19.97 12.81
CA ILE A 359 15.70 -20.72 11.54
C ILE A 359 14.46 -21.59 11.28
N GLU A 360 13.94 -22.30 12.28
CA GLU A 360 12.69 -23.07 12.21
C GLU A 360 11.50 -22.22 11.78
N ASN A 361 11.48 -20.94 12.18
CA ASN A 361 10.48 -19.95 11.76
C ASN A 361 10.80 -19.26 10.41
N GLY A 362 11.79 -19.76 9.65
CA GLY A 362 12.13 -19.25 8.33
C GLY A 362 12.94 -17.96 8.32
N VAL A 363 13.66 -17.62 9.40
CA VAL A 363 14.54 -16.42 9.46
C VAL A 363 15.89 -16.75 8.81
N PRO A 364 16.24 -16.12 7.67
CA PRO A 364 17.45 -16.49 6.92
C PRO A 364 18.70 -15.69 7.32
N ASN A 365 18.60 -14.70 8.21
CA ASN A 365 19.70 -13.80 8.54
C ASN A 365 19.64 -13.38 10.01
N TYR A 366 20.76 -13.46 10.73
CA TYR A 366 20.81 -13.17 12.17
C TYR A 366 20.49 -11.69 12.50
N LEU A 367 20.73 -10.76 11.59
CA LEU A 367 20.38 -9.35 11.78
C LEU A 367 18.87 -9.14 11.93
N HIS A 368 18.07 -10.04 11.36
CA HIS A 368 16.60 -9.99 11.49
C HIS A 368 16.12 -10.25 12.93
N LEU A 369 16.94 -10.83 13.79
CA LEU A 369 16.62 -10.98 15.22
C LEU A 369 16.86 -9.68 16.02
N GLN A 370 17.65 -8.77 15.49
CA GLN A 370 18.06 -7.54 16.16
C GLN A 370 17.31 -6.31 15.68
N TRP A 371 16.72 -6.39 14.49
CA TRP A 371 16.09 -5.26 13.82
C TRP A 371 14.56 -5.27 13.94
N PRO A 372 13.94 -4.09 14.05
CA PRO A 372 12.49 -3.98 13.92
C PRO A 372 12.06 -4.32 12.48
N GLN A 373 10.84 -4.83 12.35
CA GLN A 373 10.31 -5.39 11.10
C GLN A 373 10.45 -4.47 9.89
N PHE A 374 10.29 -3.16 10.05
CA PHE A 374 10.44 -2.22 8.93
C PHE A 374 11.88 -2.17 8.38
N LEU A 375 12.91 -2.28 9.22
CA LEU A 375 14.31 -2.37 8.77
C LEU A 375 14.58 -3.71 8.09
N ILE A 376 14.01 -4.81 8.62
CA ILE A 376 14.08 -6.14 7.98
C ILE A 376 13.54 -6.08 6.56
N ARG A 377 12.38 -5.45 6.36
CA ARG A 377 11.76 -5.31 5.03
C ARG A 377 12.61 -4.48 4.05
N ILE A 378 13.24 -3.41 4.53
CA ILE A 378 14.16 -2.61 3.71
C ILE A 378 15.40 -3.44 3.34
N HIS A 379 16.00 -4.16 4.31
CA HIS A 379 17.14 -5.06 4.06
C HIS A 379 16.79 -6.15 3.04
N GLN A 380 15.65 -6.82 3.19
CA GLN A 380 15.15 -7.82 2.23
C GLN A 380 15.02 -7.22 0.82
N SER A 381 14.53 -5.98 0.71
CA SER A 381 14.41 -5.30 -0.58
C SER A 381 15.77 -5.04 -1.25
N PHE A 382 16.79 -4.64 -0.49
CA PHE A 382 18.16 -4.51 -1.00
C PHE A 382 18.73 -5.86 -1.41
N TRP A 383 18.50 -6.90 -0.61
CA TRP A 383 18.94 -8.26 -0.91
C TRP A 383 18.28 -8.79 -2.21
N GLU A 384 16.97 -8.62 -2.39
CA GLU A 384 16.26 -8.95 -3.64
C GLU A 384 16.89 -8.24 -4.85
N ILE A 385 17.20 -6.94 -4.75
CA ILE A 385 17.87 -6.18 -5.82
C ILE A 385 19.25 -6.76 -6.11
N GLN A 386 20.03 -7.10 -5.10
CA GLN A 386 21.38 -7.64 -5.28
C GLN A 386 21.33 -9.01 -5.97
N GLU A 387 20.42 -9.90 -5.55
CA GLU A 387 20.22 -11.20 -6.19
C GLU A 387 19.76 -11.05 -7.65
N TYR A 388 18.79 -10.17 -7.92
CA TYR A 388 18.36 -9.89 -9.28
C TYR A 388 19.49 -9.33 -10.16
N ARG A 389 20.34 -8.45 -9.63
CA ARG A 389 21.51 -7.93 -10.37
C ARG A 389 22.53 -9.02 -10.71
N ARG A 390 22.64 -10.07 -9.90
CA ARG A 390 23.58 -11.18 -10.08
C ARG A 390 23.04 -12.25 -11.01
N THR A 391 21.76 -12.60 -10.88
CA THR A 391 21.14 -13.71 -11.62
C THR A 391 20.44 -13.25 -12.91
N GLY A 392 19.96 -12.01 -12.95
CA GLY A 392 19.07 -11.50 -14.01
C GLY A 392 17.66 -12.10 -13.95
N ASP A 393 17.37 -12.92 -12.93
CA ASP A 393 16.08 -13.59 -12.75
C ASP A 393 15.30 -12.92 -11.61
N PRO A 394 14.12 -12.34 -11.89
CA PRO A 394 13.28 -11.69 -10.88
C PRO A 394 12.38 -12.69 -10.12
N GLU A 395 12.38 -13.99 -10.47
CA GLU A 395 11.46 -14.96 -9.88
C GLU A 395 11.66 -15.08 -8.36
N GLY A 396 10.54 -15.05 -7.61
CA GLY A 396 10.56 -15.09 -6.14
C GLY A 396 10.88 -13.76 -5.45
N PHE A 397 11.24 -12.69 -6.17
CA PHE A 397 11.68 -11.41 -5.62
C PHE A 397 10.71 -10.28 -5.98
N SER A 398 9.85 -9.90 -5.04
CA SER A 398 8.73 -8.99 -5.32
C SER A 398 9.17 -7.61 -5.84
N LEU A 399 10.29 -7.07 -5.34
CA LEU A 399 10.81 -5.78 -5.81
C LEU A 399 11.53 -5.92 -7.16
N ALA A 400 12.27 -7.00 -7.36
CA ALA A 400 12.93 -7.29 -8.64
C ALA A 400 11.89 -7.48 -9.76
N GLN A 401 10.80 -8.20 -9.49
CA GLN A 401 9.67 -8.34 -10.40
C GLN A 401 9.08 -6.98 -10.81
N ARG A 402 8.90 -6.07 -9.86
CA ARG A 402 8.42 -4.71 -10.17
C ARG A 402 9.39 -3.94 -11.04
N ILE A 403 10.69 -4.01 -10.77
CA ILE A 403 11.72 -3.34 -11.58
C ILE A 403 11.66 -3.87 -13.01
N GLU A 404 11.56 -5.19 -13.20
CA GLU A 404 11.46 -5.80 -14.52
C GLU A 404 10.18 -5.36 -15.25
N LEU A 405 9.04 -5.36 -14.56
CA LEU A 405 7.77 -4.88 -15.11
C LEU A 405 7.80 -3.37 -15.44
N TRP A 406 8.50 -2.55 -14.66
CA TRP A 406 8.66 -1.12 -14.96
C TRP A 406 9.50 -0.90 -16.20
N ARG A 407 10.57 -1.68 -16.38
CA ARG A 407 11.40 -1.65 -17.61
C ARG A 407 10.58 -2.08 -18.81
N ALA A 408 9.82 -3.18 -18.70
CA ALA A 408 8.93 -3.65 -19.75
C ALA A 408 7.84 -2.62 -20.10
N ALA A 409 7.18 -2.04 -19.09
CA ALA A 409 6.18 -1.00 -19.29
C ALA A 409 6.77 0.26 -19.95
N TRP A 410 7.98 0.66 -19.55
CA TRP A 410 8.66 1.79 -20.17
C TRP A 410 9.01 1.50 -21.64
N LYS A 411 9.48 0.29 -21.96
CA LYS A 411 9.74 -0.15 -23.33
C LYS A 411 8.47 -0.11 -24.17
N ALA A 412 7.37 -0.65 -23.65
CA ALA A 412 6.07 -0.63 -24.31
C ALA A 412 5.53 0.80 -24.51
N PHE A 413 5.70 1.69 -23.51
CA PHE A 413 5.34 3.11 -23.61
C PHE A 413 6.14 3.80 -24.73
N SER A 414 7.45 3.55 -24.82
CA SER A 414 8.31 4.14 -25.83
C SER A 414 7.89 3.79 -27.26
N GLU A 415 7.21 2.66 -27.46
CA GLU A 415 6.68 2.24 -28.78
C GLU A 415 5.42 3.04 -29.16
N LYS A 416 4.53 3.31 -28.19
CA LYS A 416 3.26 4.03 -28.42
C LYS A 416 3.08 5.20 -27.42
N PRO A 417 3.91 6.24 -27.46
CA PRO A 417 3.96 7.24 -26.38
C PRO A 417 2.74 8.17 -26.34
N LEU A 418 2.07 8.45 -27.46
CA LEU A 418 1.01 9.45 -27.49
C LEU A 418 -0.34 8.93 -27.01
N LEU A 419 -0.81 7.80 -27.53
CA LEU A 419 -2.13 7.23 -27.26
C LEU A 419 -2.07 5.96 -26.41
N GLY A 420 -0.89 5.35 -26.24
CA GLY A 420 -0.72 4.08 -25.54
C GLY A 420 -1.28 2.87 -26.30
N TRP A 421 -1.51 1.78 -25.58
CA TRP A 421 -1.97 0.49 -26.11
C TRP A 421 -3.50 0.29 -26.01
N GLY A 422 -4.21 1.30 -25.50
CA GLY A 422 -5.64 1.24 -25.26
C GLY A 422 -6.03 0.69 -23.87
N THR A 423 -7.27 0.92 -23.46
CA THR A 423 -7.74 0.65 -22.09
C THR A 423 -7.67 -0.83 -21.72
N GLY A 424 -7.88 -1.78 -22.64
CA GLY A 424 -7.70 -3.22 -22.41
C GLY A 424 -6.28 -3.74 -22.65
N GLY A 425 -5.39 -2.90 -23.19
CA GLY A 425 -4.10 -3.32 -23.75
C GLY A 425 -2.93 -3.48 -22.76
N VAL A 426 -3.16 -3.34 -21.45
CA VAL A 426 -2.09 -3.35 -20.41
C VAL A 426 -1.23 -4.61 -20.48
N HIS A 427 -1.85 -5.78 -20.48
CA HIS A 427 -1.13 -7.06 -20.49
C HIS A 427 -0.38 -7.27 -21.80
N THR A 428 -0.99 -6.92 -22.94
CA THR A 428 -0.35 -6.97 -24.25
C THR A 428 0.88 -6.05 -24.29
N ALA A 429 0.78 -4.85 -23.74
CA ALA A 429 1.88 -3.90 -23.64
C ALA A 429 3.04 -4.43 -22.80
N VAL A 430 2.73 -4.96 -21.59
CA VAL A 430 3.76 -5.50 -20.70
C VAL A 430 4.43 -6.73 -21.31
N ASN A 431 3.66 -7.65 -21.90
CA ASN A 431 4.20 -8.82 -22.60
C ASN A 431 5.12 -8.39 -23.75
N PHE A 432 4.68 -7.44 -24.59
CA PHE A 432 5.53 -6.85 -25.64
C PHE A 432 6.85 -6.31 -25.08
N GLY A 433 6.79 -5.60 -23.96
CA GLY A 433 7.98 -5.05 -23.32
C GLY A 433 8.93 -6.14 -22.82
N LEU A 434 8.41 -7.19 -22.16
CA LEU A 434 9.21 -8.33 -21.68
C LEU A 434 9.87 -9.08 -22.85
N ASP A 435 9.12 -9.34 -23.92
CA ASP A 435 9.64 -10.03 -25.12
C ASP A 435 10.70 -9.17 -25.83
N SER A 436 10.47 -7.86 -25.95
CA SER A 436 11.42 -6.91 -26.56
C SER A 436 12.73 -6.72 -25.78
N MET A 437 12.76 -7.09 -24.52
CA MET A 437 13.96 -7.05 -23.67
C MET A 437 14.63 -8.43 -23.53
N GLU A 438 14.08 -9.47 -24.18
CA GLU A 438 14.52 -10.86 -24.03
C GLU A 438 14.58 -11.28 -22.56
N SER A 439 13.56 -10.85 -21.78
CA SER A 439 13.49 -11.14 -20.34
C SER A 439 13.45 -12.66 -20.12
N ARG A 440 14.27 -13.16 -19.21
CA ARG A 440 14.28 -14.56 -18.79
C ARG A 440 13.05 -14.96 -17.99
N TRP A 441 12.28 -13.99 -17.52
CA TRP A 441 11.10 -14.26 -16.72
C TRP A 441 9.94 -14.78 -17.59
N GLU A 442 9.46 -15.97 -17.27
CA GLU A 442 8.45 -16.69 -18.05
C GLU A 442 7.01 -16.22 -17.76
N MET A 443 6.75 -15.61 -16.61
CA MET A 443 5.41 -15.13 -16.28
C MET A 443 4.95 -14.06 -17.23
N ARG A 444 3.69 -14.17 -17.66
CA ARG A 444 3.03 -13.24 -18.59
C ARG A 444 1.72 -12.72 -17.97
N ASP A 445 1.11 -11.78 -18.66
CA ASP A 445 -0.19 -11.21 -18.28
C ASP A 445 -0.19 -10.46 -16.95
N LEU A 446 0.95 -9.83 -16.63
CA LEU A 446 1.14 -9.05 -15.41
C LEU A 446 0.85 -7.56 -15.66
N LYS A 447 0.62 -6.83 -14.55
CA LYS A 447 0.52 -5.37 -14.53
C LYS A 447 1.81 -4.76 -13.99
N PRO A 448 2.14 -3.48 -14.32
CA PRO A 448 3.41 -2.87 -13.90
C PRO A 448 3.51 -2.56 -12.41
N HIS A 449 2.45 -2.68 -11.62
CA HIS A 449 2.41 -2.25 -10.22
C HIS A 449 2.95 -0.83 -10.01
N ASN A 450 2.60 0.07 -10.92
CA ASN A 450 2.93 1.48 -10.90
C ASN A 450 1.85 2.23 -11.69
N GLN A 451 1.05 3.04 -11.00
CA GLN A 451 -0.09 3.71 -11.59
C GLN A 451 0.29 4.67 -12.73
N TYR A 452 1.45 5.32 -12.60
CA TYR A 452 1.91 6.27 -13.60
C TYR A 452 2.27 5.55 -14.91
N LEU A 453 3.05 4.47 -14.82
CA LEU A 453 3.40 3.64 -15.97
C LEU A 453 2.16 2.97 -16.55
N LEU A 454 1.26 2.47 -15.70
CA LEU A 454 0.00 1.86 -16.14
C LEU A 454 -0.82 2.83 -16.99
N TYR A 455 -0.98 4.08 -16.58
CA TYR A 455 -1.70 5.07 -17.36
C TYR A 455 -0.96 5.46 -18.65
N LEU A 456 0.36 5.60 -18.59
CA LEU A 456 1.17 5.90 -19.76
C LEU A 456 1.07 4.81 -20.83
N ILE A 457 1.12 3.52 -20.45
CA ILE A 457 0.97 2.41 -21.42
C ILE A 457 -0.47 2.23 -21.89
N THR A 458 -1.47 2.60 -21.06
CA THR A 458 -2.90 2.42 -21.37
C THR A 458 -3.43 3.52 -22.29
N ILE A 459 -3.30 4.77 -21.86
CA ILE A 459 -3.92 5.94 -22.51
C ILE A 459 -2.88 6.93 -23.08
N GLY A 460 -1.60 6.59 -23.02
CA GLY A 460 -0.50 7.41 -23.51
C GLY A 460 -0.31 8.73 -22.78
N THR A 461 0.61 9.54 -23.27
CA THR A 461 0.90 10.87 -22.69
C THR A 461 -0.31 11.81 -22.77
N ILE A 462 -1.07 11.76 -23.89
CA ILE A 462 -2.23 12.63 -24.07
C ILE A 462 -3.33 12.30 -23.06
N GLY A 463 -3.69 11.03 -22.92
CA GLY A 463 -4.70 10.60 -21.95
C GLY A 463 -4.27 10.82 -20.53
N PHE A 464 -3.02 10.52 -20.19
CA PHE A 464 -2.45 10.76 -18.86
C PHE A 464 -2.47 12.26 -18.47
N ALA A 465 -2.01 13.14 -19.38
CA ALA A 465 -2.06 14.58 -19.18
C ALA A 465 -3.50 15.09 -19.03
N THR A 466 -4.44 14.56 -19.82
CA THR A 466 -5.86 14.89 -19.71
C THR A 466 -6.42 14.52 -18.34
N VAL A 467 -6.18 13.29 -17.85
CA VAL A 467 -6.60 12.87 -16.50
C VAL A 467 -5.98 13.75 -15.43
N ALA A 468 -4.68 14.06 -15.53
CA ALA A 468 -3.99 14.94 -14.57
C ALA A 468 -4.59 16.34 -14.55
N VAL A 469 -4.88 16.93 -15.71
CA VAL A 469 -5.53 18.25 -15.83
C VAL A 469 -6.95 18.21 -15.25
N LEU A 470 -7.74 17.17 -15.53
CA LEU A 470 -9.09 17.03 -14.99
C LEU A 470 -9.10 16.96 -13.45
N ILE A 471 -8.21 16.15 -12.87
CA ILE A 471 -8.04 16.07 -11.41
C ILE A 471 -7.56 17.41 -10.85
N PHE A 472 -6.61 18.08 -11.49
CA PHE A 472 -6.13 19.39 -11.08
C PHE A 472 -7.24 20.46 -11.14
N MET A 473 -8.04 20.47 -12.20
CA MET A 473 -9.20 21.37 -12.34
C MET A 473 -10.25 21.08 -11.27
N PHE A 474 -10.51 19.82 -10.96
CA PHE A 474 -11.38 19.45 -9.85
C PHE A 474 -10.86 20.03 -8.53
N ILE A 475 -9.61 19.76 -8.18
CA ILE A 475 -8.99 20.20 -6.92
C ILE A 475 -9.07 21.73 -6.77
N THR A 476 -8.73 22.46 -7.83
CA THR A 476 -8.69 23.93 -7.80
C THR A 476 -10.08 24.56 -7.79
N LYS A 477 -11.00 24.06 -8.60
CA LYS A 477 -12.36 24.63 -8.71
C LYS A 477 -13.25 24.26 -7.53
N SER A 478 -13.04 23.07 -6.91
CA SER A 478 -13.77 22.67 -5.71
C SER A 478 -13.23 23.31 -4.43
N GLY A 479 -12.00 23.80 -4.43
CA GLY A 479 -11.33 24.25 -3.21
C GLY A 479 -10.91 23.12 -2.26
N ALA A 480 -10.98 21.84 -2.69
CA ALA A 480 -10.67 20.67 -1.87
C ALA A 480 -9.25 20.73 -1.26
N TYR A 481 -8.30 21.39 -1.94
CA TYR A 481 -6.94 21.61 -1.43
C TYR A 481 -6.87 22.39 -0.11
N ARG A 482 -7.94 23.11 0.28
CA ARG A 482 -8.02 23.86 1.55
C ARG A 482 -8.25 22.92 2.74
N HIS A 483 -8.77 21.72 2.49
CA HIS A 483 -9.08 20.73 3.51
C HIS A 483 -7.90 19.78 3.74
N LEU A 484 -7.36 19.82 4.95
CA LEU A 484 -6.20 19.00 5.30
C LEU A 484 -6.42 17.49 5.04
N PRO A 485 -7.56 16.87 5.40
CA PRO A 485 -7.75 15.44 5.13
C PRO A 485 -7.69 15.08 3.64
N PHE A 486 -8.21 15.95 2.77
CA PHE A 486 -8.11 15.75 1.33
C PHE A 486 -6.66 15.79 0.85
N MET A 487 -5.88 16.77 1.33
CA MET A 487 -4.46 16.87 0.97
C MET A 487 -3.64 15.68 1.47
N LEU A 488 -3.94 15.20 2.69
CA LEU A 488 -3.30 13.99 3.22
C LEU A 488 -3.62 12.77 2.36
N MET A 489 -4.87 12.58 2.00
CA MET A 489 -5.29 11.51 1.07
C MET A 489 -4.55 11.61 -0.26
N MET A 490 -4.41 12.80 -0.85
CA MET A 490 -3.66 13.01 -2.10
C MET A 490 -2.18 12.64 -1.95
N VAL A 491 -1.52 13.06 -0.85
CA VAL A 491 -0.11 12.71 -0.58
C VAL A 491 0.06 11.21 -0.45
N ILE A 492 -0.84 10.53 0.29
CA ILE A 492 -0.84 9.08 0.46
C ILE A 492 -0.97 8.38 -0.89
N LEU A 493 -1.96 8.76 -1.69
CA LEU A 493 -2.19 8.13 -2.99
C LEU A 493 -1.03 8.37 -3.97
N LEU A 494 -0.57 9.61 -4.11
CA LEU A 494 0.53 9.93 -5.03
C LEU A 494 1.83 9.21 -4.66
N SER A 495 2.13 9.06 -3.37
CA SER A 495 3.31 8.33 -2.92
C SER A 495 3.17 6.81 -3.15
N ALA A 496 2.00 6.25 -2.89
CA ALA A 496 1.73 4.82 -3.04
C ALA A 496 1.61 4.37 -4.52
N MET A 497 1.12 5.25 -5.39
CA MET A 497 0.99 5.01 -6.84
C MET A 497 2.33 4.76 -7.54
N ALA A 498 3.46 5.16 -6.96
CA ALA A 498 4.78 4.84 -7.49
C ALA A 498 5.12 3.34 -7.40
N GLY A 499 4.51 2.62 -6.45
CA GLY A 499 4.72 1.19 -6.24
C GLY A 499 3.50 0.31 -6.47
N GLU A 500 2.32 0.90 -6.78
CA GLU A 500 1.06 0.18 -6.94
C GLU A 500 0.15 0.83 -7.98
N ASP A 501 -0.66 0.02 -8.65
CA ASP A 501 -1.69 0.40 -9.60
C ASP A 501 -3.05 0.63 -8.90
N LEU A 502 -3.07 1.54 -7.92
CA LEU A 502 -4.16 1.73 -6.98
C LEU A 502 -5.51 2.04 -7.63
N LEU A 503 -5.56 3.02 -8.55
CA LEU A 503 -6.81 3.44 -9.19
C LEU A 503 -7.31 2.45 -10.26
N ASP A 504 -6.66 1.30 -10.38
CA ASP A 504 -7.08 0.17 -11.19
C ASP A 504 -7.76 -0.94 -10.35
N PHE A 505 -8.11 -0.59 -9.11
CA PHE A 505 -8.86 -1.43 -8.17
C PHE A 505 -9.97 -0.63 -7.51
N GLN A 506 -11.06 -1.32 -7.22
CA GLN A 506 -12.27 -0.70 -6.69
C GLN A 506 -12.05 -0.01 -5.34
N GLU A 507 -11.34 -0.64 -4.39
CA GLU A 507 -11.22 -0.13 -3.03
C GLU A 507 -10.44 1.20 -2.97
N PRO A 508 -9.23 1.35 -3.59
CA PRO A 508 -8.54 2.63 -3.60
C PRO A 508 -9.25 3.69 -4.45
N THR A 509 -9.93 3.29 -5.53
CA THR A 509 -10.74 4.21 -6.34
C THR A 509 -11.92 4.75 -5.52
N THR A 510 -12.63 3.89 -4.79
CA THR A 510 -13.71 4.30 -3.88
C THR A 510 -13.18 5.15 -2.72
N PHE A 511 -12.01 4.82 -2.18
CA PHE A 511 -11.33 5.62 -1.16
C PHE A 511 -11.04 7.05 -1.65
N PHE A 512 -10.43 7.19 -2.83
CA PHE A 512 -10.18 8.49 -3.46
C PHE A 512 -11.50 9.27 -3.64
N LEU A 513 -12.50 8.63 -4.25
CA LEU A 513 -13.76 9.29 -4.59
C LEU A 513 -14.59 9.65 -3.35
N LEU A 514 -14.56 8.84 -2.28
CA LEU A 514 -15.24 9.17 -1.03
C LEU A 514 -14.72 10.50 -0.46
N PHE A 515 -13.40 10.66 -0.38
CA PHE A 515 -12.79 11.90 0.11
C PHE A 515 -12.97 13.07 -0.87
N ALA A 516 -12.88 12.82 -2.18
CA ALA A 516 -13.12 13.83 -3.21
C ALA A 516 -14.57 14.34 -3.17
N VAL A 517 -15.53 13.44 -3.03
CA VAL A 517 -16.96 13.79 -2.89
C VAL A 517 -17.21 14.56 -1.59
N ILE A 518 -16.71 14.07 -0.45
CA ILE A 518 -16.90 14.74 0.84
C ILE A 518 -16.32 16.14 0.79
N PHE A 519 -15.04 16.30 0.49
CA PHE A 519 -14.36 17.59 0.61
C PHE A 519 -14.44 18.50 -0.62
N GLY A 520 -14.64 17.94 -1.81
CA GLY A 520 -14.72 18.71 -3.05
C GLY A 520 -16.14 19.03 -3.52
N ILE A 521 -17.15 18.31 -3.07
CA ILE A 521 -18.54 18.51 -3.54
C ILE A 521 -19.48 18.87 -2.40
N LEU A 522 -19.41 18.16 -1.25
CA LEU A 522 -20.40 18.25 -0.20
C LEU A 522 -20.05 19.24 0.92
N TYR A 523 -18.80 19.27 1.38
CA TYR A 523 -18.40 19.89 2.64
C TYR A 523 -18.67 21.41 2.68
N GLU A 524 -18.31 22.15 1.62
CA GLU A 524 -18.52 23.61 1.55
C GLU A 524 -20.01 24.01 1.44
N LYS A 525 -20.84 23.11 0.95
CA LYS A 525 -22.28 23.32 0.77
C LYS A 525 -23.11 22.83 1.95
N SER A 526 -22.47 22.09 2.86
CA SER A 526 -23.14 21.52 4.02
C SER A 526 -23.55 22.62 5.00
N PRO A 527 -24.84 22.67 5.43
CA PRO A 527 -25.28 23.65 6.40
C PRO A 527 -24.56 23.46 7.75
N ILE A 528 -24.18 24.57 8.36
CA ILE A 528 -23.70 24.57 9.75
C ILE A 528 -24.96 24.47 10.60
N LYS A 529 -25.02 23.48 11.51
CA LYS A 529 -26.14 23.39 12.48
C LYS A 529 -26.21 24.71 13.25
N GLU A 530 -27.30 25.44 13.14
CA GLU A 530 -27.57 26.56 14.04
C GLU A 530 -27.65 26.07 15.47
N LYS A 531 -27.09 26.89 16.40
CA LYS A 531 -27.11 26.63 17.85
C LYS A 531 -28.56 26.68 18.34
N GLY A 532 -29.29 25.57 18.30
CA GLY A 532 -30.71 25.61 18.71
C GLY A 532 -31.34 24.29 19.12
N GLU A 533 -30.68 23.14 18.96
CA GLU A 533 -31.28 21.86 19.32
C GLU A 533 -30.35 20.98 20.18
N LEU A 534 -30.02 21.49 21.36
CA LEU A 534 -29.52 20.70 22.50
C LEU A 534 -30.32 21.19 23.72
N SER A 535 -31.54 20.77 23.84
CA SER A 535 -32.31 20.74 25.08
C SER A 535 -32.79 19.33 25.32
#